data_0be12284f42cef9c7d1f2c8a7421b23f
#
_entry.id   0be12284f42cef9c7d1f2c8a7421b23f
#
_cell.length_a   1.000
_cell.length_b   1.000
_cell.length_c   1.000
_cell.angle_alpha   90.00
_cell.angle_beta   90.00
_cell.angle_gamma   90.00
#
_symmetry.space_group_name_H-M   'P 1'
#
loop_
_entity.id
_entity.type
_entity.pdbx_description
1 polymer ?
#
loop_
_entity_poly.entity_id
_entity_poly.type
_entity_poly.pdbx_seq_one_letter_code
_entity_poly.pdbx_strand_id
1 'polypeptide(L)'
;MKYILFSPVGKTDPITNFHDGSLIHISRYYQPEIIYLYMSKEMSEFHHLDNRYCKCLEWLQKKENFVSEIHVIERTDLVDVQLFDYFYDEFDAELQKIHEAYPNHQILLNVSSGTPAMKSGLQFLAASSEYGYKAIQVATPQKGINREQTDFENYDLELRWELNEDNETDSPNRCVESATMMLNKRI
;
A
#
# COMPACT_ATOMS: atom_id res chain seq x y z
N MET A 1 17.79 -6.54 5.99
CA MET A 1 17.30 -6.07 4.67
C MET A 1 16.53 -4.76 4.84
N LYS A 2 16.89 -3.77 4.06
CA LYS A 2 16.21 -2.47 4.09
C LYS A 2 15.14 -2.43 3.01
N TYR A 3 13.94 -2.04 3.39
CA TYR A 3 12.78 -2.03 2.49
C TYR A 3 12.32 -0.62 2.18
N ILE A 4 11.87 -0.42 0.95
CA ILE A 4 11.07 0.72 0.52
C ILE A 4 9.73 0.17 0.05
N LEU A 5 8.63 0.76 0.51
CA LEU A 5 7.29 0.39 0.04
C LEU A 5 6.78 1.44 -0.95
N PHE A 6 6.38 0.99 -2.13
CA PHE A 6 5.60 1.78 -3.07
C PHE A 6 4.16 1.28 -3.06
N SER A 7 3.23 2.15 -2.67
CA SER A 7 1.84 1.77 -2.50
C SER A 7 0.89 2.78 -3.14
N PRO A 8 0.16 2.39 -4.18
CA PRO A 8 -1.06 3.11 -4.51
C PRO A 8 -1.98 3.08 -3.30
N VAL A 9 -2.77 4.13 -3.12
CA VAL A 9 -3.77 4.22 -2.06
C VAL A 9 -5.14 3.94 -2.66
N GLY A 10 -5.89 3.06 -2.03
CA GLY A 10 -7.22 2.68 -2.46
C GLY A 10 -8.28 2.89 -1.38
N LYS A 11 -9.54 2.58 -1.73
CA LYS A 11 -10.68 2.77 -0.83
C LYS A 11 -10.66 1.87 0.41
N THR A 12 -9.89 0.79 0.38
CA THR A 12 -9.72 -0.10 1.52
C THR A 12 -8.59 0.33 2.47
N ASP A 13 -7.90 1.41 2.16
CA ASP A 13 -6.88 2.01 3.02
C ASP A 13 -7.45 3.17 3.84
N PRO A 14 -6.96 3.44 5.04
CA PRO A 14 -5.96 2.67 5.80
C PRO A 14 -6.54 1.48 6.54
N ILE A 15 -7.86 1.47 6.79
CA ILE A 15 -8.57 0.46 7.58
C ILE A 15 -9.82 0.05 6.81
N THR A 16 -10.08 -1.25 6.75
CA THR A 16 -11.29 -1.79 6.15
C THR A 16 -11.88 -2.90 7.02
N ASN A 17 -13.18 -2.82 7.31
CA ASN A 17 -13.87 -3.78 8.18
C ASN A 17 -13.14 -4.00 9.52
N PHE A 18 -12.60 -2.92 10.11
CA PHE A 18 -11.85 -2.93 11.37
C PHE A 18 -10.57 -3.77 11.34
N HIS A 19 -10.02 -4.02 10.16
CA HIS A 19 -8.71 -4.65 9.95
C HIS A 19 -7.81 -3.75 9.12
N ASP A 20 -6.50 -4.00 9.18
CA ASP A 20 -5.54 -3.29 8.34
C ASP A 20 -5.94 -3.35 6.87
N GLY A 21 -6.00 -2.20 6.21
CA GLY A 21 -5.86 -2.13 4.77
C GLY A 21 -4.46 -2.61 4.36
N SER A 22 -4.26 -2.90 3.10
CA SER A 22 -2.99 -3.50 2.66
C SER A 22 -1.78 -2.60 2.93
N LEU A 23 -1.93 -1.29 2.79
CA LEU A 23 -0.87 -0.33 3.11
C LEU A 23 -0.36 -0.49 4.56
N ILE A 24 -1.27 -0.49 5.52
CA ILE A 24 -0.92 -0.61 6.94
C ILE A 24 -0.38 -2.01 7.23
N HIS A 25 -0.96 -3.05 6.66
CA HIS A 25 -0.55 -4.42 6.95
C HIS A 25 0.87 -4.72 6.44
N ILE A 26 1.21 -4.31 5.24
CA ILE A 26 2.56 -4.45 4.70
C ILE A 26 3.55 -3.65 5.56
N SER A 27 3.18 -2.42 5.92
CA SER A 27 4.03 -1.57 6.75
C SER A 27 4.27 -2.17 8.14
N ARG A 28 3.28 -2.82 8.72
CA ARG A 28 3.36 -3.50 10.02
C ARG A 28 4.41 -4.61 10.01
N TYR A 29 4.43 -5.43 8.98
CA TYR A 29 5.27 -6.63 8.95
C TYR A 29 6.63 -6.42 8.29
N TYR A 30 6.73 -5.54 7.30
CA TYR A 30 8.01 -5.27 6.64
C TYR A 30 8.77 -4.07 7.25
N GLN A 31 8.07 -3.18 7.92
CA GLN A 31 8.64 -1.99 8.57
C GLN A 31 9.61 -1.24 7.63
N PRO A 32 9.12 -0.75 6.48
CA PRO A 32 9.98 -0.11 5.49
C PRO A 32 10.58 1.18 6.03
N GLU A 33 11.81 1.49 5.63
CA GLU A 33 12.46 2.75 6.00
C GLU A 33 11.83 3.94 5.27
N ILE A 34 11.30 3.70 4.07
CA ILE A 34 10.69 4.73 3.23
C ILE A 34 9.40 4.19 2.65
N ILE A 35 8.35 5.00 2.67
CA ILE A 35 7.03 4.66 2.11
C ILE A 35 6.65 5.75 1.10
N TYR A 36 6.36 5.34 -0.12
CA TYR A 36 5.80 6.19 -1.16
C TYR A 36 4.31 5.89 -1.31
N LEU A 37 3.47 6.90 -1.07
CA LEU A 37 2.02 6.83 -1.24
C LEU A 37 1.65 7.49 -2.57
N TYR A 38 1.02 6.74 -3.45
CA TYR A 38 0.56 7.23 -4.75
C TYR A 38 -0.96 7.41 -4.71
N MET A 39 -1.42 8.64 -4.92
CA MET A 39 -2.83 9.01 -4.75
C MET A 39 -3.42 9.59 -6.04
N SER A 40 -4.55 9.02 -6.48
CA SER A 40 -5.42 9.65 -7.46
C SER A 40 -6.10 10.88 -6.86
N LYS A 41 -6.84 11.62 -7.68
CA LYS A 41 -7.59 12.79 -7.22
C LYS A 41 -8.51 12.46 -6.05
N GLU A 42 -9.30 11.39 -6.15
CA GLU A 42 -10.24 10.98 -5.10
C GLU A 42 -9.53 10.67 -3.78
N MET A 43 -8.43 9.92 -3.84
CA MET A 43 -7.65 9.57 -2.64
C MET A 43 -6.96 10.79 -2.04
N SER A 44 -6.48 11.72 -2.86
CA SER A 44 -5.94 13.00 -2.41
C SER A 44 -6.97 13.82 -1.63
N GLU A 45 -8.22 13.81 -2.05
CA GLU A 45 -9.30 14.51 -1.34
C GLU A 45 -9.51 13.96 0.07
N PHE A 46 -9.51 12.63 0.23
CA PHE A 46 -9.56 12.00 1.55
C PHE A 46 -8.32 12.32 2.39
N HIS A 47 -7.16 12.31 1.77
CA HIS A 47 -5.91 12.67 2.44
C HIS A 47 -5.95 14.09 3.02
N HIS A 48 -6.42 15.05 2.24
CA HIS A 48 -6.54 16.44 2.68
C HIS A 48 -7.63 16.68 3.71
N LEU A 49 -8.63 15.80 3.76
CA LEU A 49 -9.74 15.93 4.71
C LEU A 49 -9.28 15.67 6.16
N ASP A 50 -8.54 14.62 6.41
CA ASP A 50 -8.20 14.19 7.77
C ASP A 50 -6.80 13.58 7.92
N ASN A 51 -5.99 13.60 6.86
CA ASN A 51 -4.62 13.04 6.87
C ASN A 51 -4.58 11.56 7.32
N ARG A 52 -5.62 10.79 6.98
CA ARG A 52 -5.87 9.45 7.53
C ARG A 52 -4.73 8.46 7.29
N TYR A 53 -4.11 8.50 6.13
CA TYR A 53 -3.07 7.55 5.75
C TYR A 53 -1.78 7.78 6.55
N CYS A 54 -1.31 9.01 6.60
CA CYS A 54 -0.11 9.36 7.36
C CYS A 54 -0.32 9.23 8.87
N LYS A 55 -1.49 9.62 9.38
CA LYS A 55 -1.80 9.45 10.81
C LYS A 55 -1.76 7.99 11.24
N CYS A 56 -2.40 7.10 10.49
CA CYS A 56 -2.36 5.67 10.81
C CYS A 56 -0.95 5.09 10.70
N LEU A 57 -0.17 5.50 9.72
CA LEU A 57 1.23 5.10 9.61
C LEU A 57 2.08 5.61 10.81
N GLU A 58 1.85 6.84 11.24
CA GLU A 58 2.54 7.40 12.42
C GLU A 58 2.18 6.64 13.71
N TRP A 59 0.91 6.34 13.91
CA TRP A 59 0.47 5.54 15.07
C TRP A 59 1.06 4.13 15.05
N LEU A 60 1.11 3.51 13.87
CA LEU A 60 1.73 2.20 13.69
C LEU A 60 3.22 2.24 14.03
N GLN A 61 3.94 3.26 13.57
CA GLN A 61 5.36 3.43 13.85
C GLN A 61 5.64 3.55 15.35
N LYS A 62 4.81 4.29 16.06
CA LYS A 62 4.93 4.43 17.52
C LYS A 62 4.68 3.11 18.23
N LYS A 63 3.65 2.39 17.84
CA LYS A 63 3.27 1.13 18.48
C LYS A 63 4.30 0.03 18.23
N GLU A 64 4.75 -0.12 17.01
CA GLU A 64 5.68 -1.18 16.60
C GLU A 64 7.14 -0.78 16.70
N ASN A 65 7.41 0.44 17.15
CA ASN A 65 8.75 0.98 17.40
C ASN A 65 9.68 0.93 16.18
N PHE A 66 9.24 1.52 15.10
CA PHE A 66 10.07 1.73 13.91
C PHE A 66 9.84 3.12 13.33
N VAL A 67 10.69 3.53 12.39
CA VAL A 67 10.60 4.84 11.74
C VAL A 67 10.59 4.68 10.22
N SER A 68 9.60 5.31 9.58
CA SER A 68 9.50 5.39 8.12
C SER A 68 9.45 6.85 7.68
N GLU A 69 10.20 7.19 6.66
CA GLU A 69 10.04 8.45 5.93
C GLU A 69 8.89 8.28 4.93
N ILE A 70 7.92 9.18 4.96
CA ILE A 70 6.72 9.08 4.12
C ILE A 70 6.76 10.14 3.03
N HIS A 71 6.68 9.71 1.78
CA HIS A 71 6.56 10.57 0.60
C HIS A 71 5.18 10.40 -0.02
N VAL A 72 4.51 11.51 -0.31
CA VAL A 72 3.18 11.50 -0.93
C VAL A 72 3.30 12.00 -2.37
N ILE A 73 2.84 11.19 -3.31
CA ILE A 73 2.76 11.54 -4.73
C ILE A 73 1.28 11.74 -5.05
N GLU A 74 0.87 13.00 -5.17
CA GLU A 74 -0.51 13.35 -5.47
C GLU A 74 -0.69 13.61 -6.95
N ARG A 75 -1.61 12.87 -7.55
CA ARG A 75 -2.00 13.03 -8.95
C ARG A 75 -3.42 13.56 -9.03
N THR A 76 -3.57 14.85 -8.71
CA THR A 76 -4.87 15.52 -8.66
C THR A 76 -5.52 15.72 -10.03
N ASP A 77 -4.76 15.59 -11.10
CA ASP A 77 -5.21 15.58 -12.48
C ASP A 77 -5.72 14.20 -12.96
N LEU A 78 -5.48 13.17 -12.17
CA LEU A 78 -5.77 11.79 -12.54
C LEU A 78 -7.21 11.42 -12.15
N VAL A 79 -8.13 11.51 -13.10
CA VAL A 79 -9.55 11.18 -12.94
C VAL A 79 -9.93 9.83 -13.56
N ASP A 80 -9.26 9.42 -14.64
CA ASP A 80 -9.45 8.11 -15.25
C ASP A 80 -8.39 7.14 -14.73
N VAL A 81 -8.80 6.33 -13.75
CA VAL A 81 -7.91 5.39 -13.04
C VAL A 81 -7.98 3.96 -13.59
N GLN A 82 -8.48 3.79 -14.82
CA GLN A 82 -8.73 2.49 -15.44
C GLN A 82 -7.73 2.12 -16.55
N LEU A 83 -6.86 3.03 -16.96
CA LEU A 83 -5.95 2.83 -18.10
C LEU A 83 -4.65 2.15 -17.67
N PHE A 84 -4.49 0.87 -18.06
CA PHE A 84 -3.33 0.06 -17.72
C PHE A 84 -2.01 0.63 -18.24
N ASP A 85 -1.95 0.96 -19.54
CA ASP A 85 -0.70 1.43 -20.19
C ASP A 85 -0.17 2.70 -19.54
N TYR A 86 -1.07 3.57 -19.13
CA TYR A 86 -0.71 4.80 -18.45
C TYR A 86 0.00 4.53 -17.13
N PHE A 87 -0.54 3.63 -16.30
CA PHE A 87 0.06 3.32 -15.00
C PHE A 87 1.36 2.54 -15.14
N TYR A 88 1.47 1.67 -16.13
CA TYR A 88 2.71 0.96 -16.38
C TYR A 88 3.87 1.95 -16.62
N ASP A 89 3.70 2.90 -17.53
CA ASP A 89 4.73 3.88 -17.88
C ASP A 89 5.05 4.80 -16.70
N GLU A 90 4.04 5.28 -16.00
CA GLU A 90 4.23 6.19 -14.87
C GLU A 90 4.90 5.51 -13.69
N PHE A 91 4.45 4.32 -13.33
CA PHE A 91 5.05 3.56 -12.24
C PHE A 91 6.48 3.11 -12.56
N ASP A 92 6.74 2.71 -13.79
CA ASP A 92 8.08 2.37 -14.22
C ASP A 92 9.04 3.55 -14.05
N ALA A 93 8.64 4.74 -14.50
CA ALA A 93 9.43 5.95 -14.34
C ALA A 93 9.69 6.31 -12.87
N GLU A 94 8.65 6.26 -12.03
CA GLU A 94 8.79 6.56 -10.59
C GLU A 94 9.67 5.53 -9.87
N LEU A 95 9.47 4.25 -10.16
CA LEU A 95 10.25 3.18 -9.52
C LEU A 95 11.72 3.20 -9.93
N GLN A 96 12.03 3.57 -11.16
CA GLN A 96 13.42 3.74 -11.60
C GLN A 96 14.11 4.86 -10.81
N LYS A 97 13.44 5.99 -10.61
CA LYS A 97 13.97 7.09 -9.79
C LYS A 97 14.25 6.65 -8.36
N ILE A 98 13.34 5.88 -7.77
CA ILE A 98 13.50 5.36 -6.41
C ILE A 98 14.69 4.39 -6.36
N HIS A 99 14.77 3.48 -7.32
CA HIS A 99 15.89 2.53 -7.39
C HIS A 99 17.23 3.23 -7.54
N GLU A 100 17.33 4.25 -8.39
CA GLU A 100 18.57 5.03 -8.58
C GLU A 100 18.97 5.78 -7.29
N ALA A 101 17.99 6.31 -6.56
CA ALA A 101 18.25 7.00 -5.29
C ALA A 101 18.65 6.05 -4.17
N TYR A 102 18.12 4.81 -4.18
CA TYR A 102 18.30 3.83 -3.10
C TYR A 102 18.64 2.44 -3.67
N PRO A 103 19.82 2.28 -4.30
CA PRO A 103 20.14 1.06 -5.04
C PRO A 103 20.31 -0.20 -4.16
N ASN A 104 20.48 -0.01 -2.86
CA ASN A 104 20.70 -1.12 -1.92
C ASN A 104 19.43 -1.52 -1.15
N HIS A 105 18.31 -0.84 -1.40
CA HIS A 105 17.03 -1.18 -0.78
C HIS A 105 16.26 -2.17 -1.64
N GLN A 106 15.52 -3.06 -0.99
CA GLN A 106 14.52 -3.88 -1.66
C GLN A 106 13.22 -3.08 -1.78
N ILE A 107 12.77 -2.86 -3.00
CA ILE A 107 11.51 -2.17 -3.25
C ILE A 107 10.37 -3.19 -3.25
N LEU A 108 9.38 -2.95 -2.39
CA LEU A 108 8.14 -3.71 -2.28
C LEU A 108 7.04 -2.95 -3.01
N LEU A 109 6.26 -3.65 -3.80
CA LEU A 109 5.12 -3.10 -4.53
C LEU A 109 3.82 -3.63 -3.92
N ASN A 110 2.98 -2.75 -3.40
CA ASN A 110 1.67 -3.15 -2.90
C ASN A 110 0.72 -3.40 -4.08
N VAL A 111 0.44 -4.67 -4.38
CA VAL A 111 -0.46 -5.07 -5.46
C VAL A 111 -1.87 -5.41 -4.99
N SER A 112 -2.18 -5.11 -3.74
CA SER A 112 -3.53 -5.28 -3.16
C SER A 112 -4.32 -3.97 -3.05
N SER A 113 -3.71 -2.84 -3.31
CA SER A 113 -4.34 -1.51 -3.18
C SER A 113 -4.37 -0.77 -4.51
N GLY A 114 -5.35 0.10 -4.67
CA GLY A 114 -5.57 0.86 -5.88
C GLY A 114 -6.58 0.19 -6.83
N THR A 115 -6.67 0.70 -8.05
CA THR A 115 -7.54 0.14 -9.08
C THR A 115 -6.96 -1.13 -9.70
N PRO A 116 -7.78 -1.96 -10.38
CA PRO A 116 -7.25 -3.13 -11.10
C PRO A 116 -6.13 -2.78 -12.10
N ALA A 117 -6.22 -1.64 -12.77
CA ALA A 117 -5.19 -1.18 -13.71
C ALA A 117 -3.86 -0.90 -12.99
N MET A 118 -3.90 -0.25 -11.82
CA MET A 118 -2.71 0.00 -10.99
C MET A 118 -2.09 -1.30 -10.51
N LYS A 119 -2.91 -2.20 -9.97
CA LYS A 119 -2.46 -3.52 -9.48
C LYS A 119 -1.80 -4.34 -10.57
N SER A 120 -2.41 -4.40 -11.75
CA SER A 120 -1.87 -5.12 -12.91
C SER A 120 -0.56 -4.53 -13.39
N GLY A 121 -0.46 -3.19 -13.44
CA GLY A 121 0.76 -2.49 -13.81
C GLY A 121 1.93 -2.82 -12.89
N LEU A 122 1.70 -2.80 -11.58
CA LEU A 122 2.71 -3.13 -10.59
C LEU A 122 3.13 -4.61 -10.64
N GLN A 123 2.16 -5.52 -10.80
CA GLN A 123 2.48 -6.94 -10.95
C GLN A 123 3.33 -7.20 -12.18
N PHE A 124 3.01 -6.55 -13.30
CA PHE A 124 3.78 -6.68 -14.53
C PHE A 124 5.21 -6.14 -14.35
N LEU A 125 5.38 -5.01 -13.69
CA LEU A 125 6.69 -4.43 -13.38
C LEU A 125 7.52 -5.34 -12.47
N ALA A 126 6.90 -5.96 -11.47
CA ALA A 126 7.59 -6.93 -10.61
C ALA A 126 8.08 -8.15 -11.40
N ALA A 127 7.31 -8.58 -12.41
CA ALA A 127 7.67 -9.74 -13.24
C ALA A 127 8.71 -9.40 -14.32
N SER A 128 8.66 -8.20 -14.90
CA SER A 128 9.46 -7.83 -16.09
C SER A 128 10.69 -6.98 -15.78
N SER A 129 10.73 -6.32 -14.64
CA SER A 129 11.84 -5.44 -14.28
C SER A 129 13.12 -6.23 -13.95
N GLU A 130 14.26 -5.71 -14.38
CA GLU A 130 15.57 -6.24 -14.02
C GLU A 130 15.99 -5.86 -12.58
N TYR A 131 15.29 -4.94 -11.94
CA TYR A 131 15.67 -4.42 -10.62
C TYR A 131 15.19 -5.28 -9.44
N GLY A 132 14.44 -6.35 -9.70
CA GLY A 132 14.05 -7.30 -8.68
C GLY A 132 13.01 -6.80 -7.68
N TYR A 133 12.06 -5.99 -8.12
CA TYR A 133 10.93 -5.56 -7.28
C TYR A 133 10.13 -6.76 -6.78
N LYS A 134 9.65 -6.69 -5.53
CA LYS A 134 8.79 -7.72 -4.96
C LYS A 134 7.36 -7.23 -4.85
N ALA A 135 6.44 -7.92 -5.52
CA ALA A 135 5.01 -7.66 -5.39
C ALA A 135 4.47 -8.36 -4.13
N ILE A 136 3.81 -7.60 -3.28
CA ILE A 136 3.21 -8.09 -2.05
C ILE A 136 1.69 -8.01 -2.15
N GLN A 137 1.04 -9.16 -1.96
CA GLN A 137 -0.42 -9.26 -1.80
C GLN A 137 -0.74 -9.37 -0.32
N VAL A 138 -1.91 -8.87 0.06
CA VAL A 138 -2.44 -9.03 1.42
C VAL A 138 -3.76 -9.78 1.32
N ALA A 139 -3.79 -10.98 1.92
CA ALA A 139 -4.98 -11.80 1.94
C ALA A 139 -6.08 -11.15 2.81
N THR A 140 -7.34 -11.31 2.40
CA THR A 140 -8.47 -10.85 3.20
C THR A 140 -8.55 -11.65 4.49
N PRO A 141 -8.82 -11.01 5.65
CA PRO A 141 -8.99 -11.74 6.91
C PRO A 141 -10.10 -12.78 6.80
N GLN A 142 -9.85 -13.97 7.36
CA GLN A 142 -10.84 -15.04 7.36
C GLN A 142 -11.79 -14.90 8.55
N LYS A 143 -13.09 -15.03 8.30
CA LYS A 143 -14.23 -15.18 9.23
C LYS A 143 -14.39 -14.14 10.36
N GLY A 144 -15.67 -13.87 10.70
CA GLY A 144 -16.07 -13.05 11.83
C GLY A 144 -15.98 -11.54 11.58
N ILE A 145 -15.79 -11.15 10.33
CA ILE A 145 -15.70 -9.75 9.96
C ILE A 145 -17.08 -9.13 9.97
N ASN A 146 -17.35 -8.27 10.93
CA ASN A 146 -18.48 -7.37 10.87
C ASN A 146 -18.24 -6.37 9.74
N ARG A 147 -19.15 -6.34 8.77
CA ARG A 147 -19.05 -5.36 7.70
C ARG A 147 -19.23 -3.96 8.28
N GLU A 148 -18.24 -3.15 8.07
CA GLU A 148 -18.27 -1.76 8.44
C GLU A 148 -19.26 -1.01 7.56
N GLN A 149 -20.16 -0.28 8.19
CA GLN A 149 -20.94 0.72 7.46
C GLN A 149 -20.02 1.93 7.23
N THR A 150 -19.76 2.23 5.97
CA THR A 150 -18.94 3.39 5.63
C THR A 150 -19.77 4.64 5.76
N ASP A 151 -19.65 5.32 6.88
CA ASP A 151 -20.18 6.66 7.06
C ASP A 151 -19.07 7.66 6.74
N PHE A 152 -19.13 8.25 5.54
CA PHE A 152 -18.14 9.21 5.10
C PHE A 152 -18.23 10.56 5.81
N GLU A 153 -19.37 10.89 6.39
CA GLU A 153 -19.59 12.16 7.08
C GLU A 153 -19.10 12.13 8.53
N ASN A 154 -19.16 10.96 9.17
CA ASN A 154 -18.77 10.78 10.57
C ASN A 154 -17.63 9.77 10.71
N TYR A 155 -16.60 9.92 9.91
CA TYR A 155 -15.44 9.04 9.93
C TYR A 155 -14.56 9.33 11.15
N ASP A 156 -14.73 8.54 12.21
CA ASP A 156 -13.91 8.64 13.43
C ASP A 156 -12.66 7.77 13.26
N LEU A 157 -11.58 8.40 12.86
CA LEU A 157 -10.32 7.73 12.56
C LEU A 157 -9.68 7.11 13.81
N GLU A 158 -9.73 7.80 14.95
CA GLU A 158 -9.14 7.28 16.19
C GLU A 158 -9.84 6.02 16.68
N LEU A 159 -11.18 6.04 16.69
CA LEU A 159 -11.96 4.87 17.07
C LEU A 159 -11.72 3.68 16.12
N ARG A 160 -11.65 3.94 14.82
CA ARG A 160 -11.36 2.91 13.82
C ARG A 160 -9.98 2.31 14.02
N TRP A 161 -9.00 3.15 14.32
CA TRP A 161 -7.64 2.69 14.59
C TRP A 161 -7.58 1.81 15.84
N GLU A 162 -8.23 2.20 16.93
CA GLU A 162 -8.30 1.41 18.17
C GLU A 162 -8.91 0.04 17.93
N LEU A 163 -10.04 -0.02 17.22
CA LEU A 163 -10.71 -1.30 16.89
C LEU A 163 -9.85 -2.15 15.94
N ASN A 164 -9.18 -1.53 14.99
CA ASN A 164 -8.23 -2.19 14.12
C ASN A 164 -7.07 -2.83 14.90
N GLU A 165 -6.49 -2.10 15.84
CA GLU A 165 -5.40 -2.60 16.66
C GLU A 165 -5.83 -3.77 17.55
N ASP A 166 -7.02 -3.71 18.13
CA ASP A 166 -7.60 -4.81 18.91
C ASP A 166 -7.73 -6.07 18.05
N ASN A 167 -8.17 -5.94 16.81
CA ASN A 167 -8.32 -7.06 15.89
C ASN A 167 -6.97 -7.61 15.39
N GLU A 168 -5.98 -6.75 15.18
CA GLU A 168 -4.69 -7.16 14.61
C GLU A 168 -3.71 -7.72 15.67
N THR A 169 -3.95 -7.49 16.96
CA THR A 169 -3.08 -7.97 18.04
C THR A 169 -2.86 -9.48 18.00
N ASP A 170 -3.90 -10.26 17.70
CA ASP A 170 -3.85 -11.73 17.62
C ASP A 170 -4.02 -12.26 16.19
N SER A 171 -3.90 -11.39 15.19
CA SER A 171 -4.11 -11.75 13.81
C SER A 171 -2.82 -12.21 13.14
N PRO A 172 -2.86 -13.23 12.27
CA PRO A 172 -1.65 -13.69 11.57
C PRO A 172 -1.22 -12.69 10.50
N ASN A 173 0.04 -12.79 10.10
CA ASN A 173 0.55 -12.08 8.93
C ASN A 173 -0.16 -12.59 7.67
N ARG A 174 -0.82 -11.68 6.95
CA ARG A 174 -1.56 -11.95 5.72
C ARG A 174 -0.80 -11.52 4.45
N CYS A 175 0.44 -11.05 4.60
CA CYS A 175 1.29 -10.69 3.48
C CYS A 175 1.78 -11.94 2.75
N VAL A 176 1.65 -11.93 1.42
CA VAL A 176 2.12 -13.02 0.56
C VAL A 176 2.92 -12.41 -0.58
N GLU A 177 4.15 -12.88 -0.77
CA GLU A 177 4.92 -12.51 -1.95
C GLU A 177 4.25 -13.11 -3.19
N SER A 178 4.01 -12.27 -4.20
CA SER A 178 3.36 -12.72 -5.43
C SER A 178 4.26 -13.71 -6.18
N ALA A 179 3.65 -14.77 -6.73
CA ALA A 179 4.34 -15.83 -7.49
C ALA A 179 4.86 -15.39 -8.87
N THR A 180 4.85 -14.08 -9.17
CA THR A 180 5.36 -13.52 -10.43
C THR A 180 6.84 -13.87 -10.70
N MET A 181 7.60 -14.18 -9.66
CA MET A 181 8.98 -14.68 -9.81
C MET A 181 9.09 -16.02 -10.56
N MET A 182 8.01 -16.78 -10.66
CA MET A 182 8.02 -18.04 -11.41
C MET A 182 8.06 -17.83 -12.93
N LEU A 183 7.56 -16.70 -13.44
CA LEU A 183 7.64 -16.35 -14.86
C LEU A 183 9.06 -16.01 -15.29
N ASN A 184 9.83 -15.36 -14.44
CA ASN A 184 11.22 -15.00 -14.73
C ASN A 184 12.18 -16.19 -14.73
N LYS A 185 11.86 -17.29 -14.06
CA LYS A 185 12.66 -18.51 -14.04
C LYS A 185 12.44 -19.43 -15.25
N ARG A 186 11.43 -19.14 -16.08
CA ARG A 186 11.11 -19.94 -17.28
C ARG A 186 11.55 -19.29 -18.58
N ILE A 187 12.10 -18.10 -18.49
CA ILE A 187 12.71 -17.39 -19.60
C ILE A 187 14.22 -17.53 -19.50
#